data_cad272b17538de62b9b0ab7f2a3c069b
#
_entry.id   cad272b17538de62b9b0ab7f2a3c069b
#
_cell.length_a   1.000
_cell.length_b   1.000
_cell.length_c   1.000
_cell.angle_alpha   90.00
_cell.angle_beta   90.00
_cell.angle_gamma   90.00
#
_symmetry.space_group_name_H-M   'P 1'
#
loop_
_entity.id
_entity.type
_entity.pdbx_description
1 polymer ?
#
loop_
_entity_poly.entity_id
_entity_poly.type
_entity_poly.pdbx_seq_one_letter_code
_entity_poly.pdbx_strand_id
1 'polypeptide(L)'
;MKKKSFLKSSIALILVAMLVVSAVGCKGNTDNNESNTGTTQSVTESSTEKVSVNYGLTDSIKDGAILHAWCWSFNTVKENMQDIAYAGYSTIQTSPINECFVGADGGMQISGDGKWYYHYQPTDWTIGNYQLGTKDEFKAMCDEAHKYGIKVIVDVVPNHTTTQVDQVNKNLLDAVGGKENLYHANGFKEITKWGDRFECTTGQMGGLPDVNTENKNFQDYFIKYLNDCIACGADGFRYDTAKHIGLPDDPKDSKATENNFWPRVISEVTNADKIFNYGEVLQGDNERIDEYQKVIGATTASAYGATIRSSINSGNLLASKMEDLQIDVDNPTAVTWVESHDNYCSDSSYKTVDDNEVIRAWAIICARKSGIPLFYDRPYGATADNMWGTMNRIGAAGNPFYKDATVVAVNRFRNAMVGQDEKLLNPDDTNKVLLIERGTKGAVVINGSDEDYKLNVKTSLADGTYIDRE
;
A
#
# COMPACT_ATOMS: atom_id res chain seq x y z
N MET A 1 40.11 -38.95 9.35
CA MET A 1 40.17 -38.86 10.82
C MET A 1 39.50 -37.55 11.25
N LYS A 2 38.47 -37.67 12.05
CA LYS A 2 37.58 -36.57 12.50
C LYS A 2 38.24 -35.72 13.57
N LYS A 3 38.01 -34.39 13.54
CA LYS A 3 37.96 -33.62 14.79
C LYS A 3 36.74 -32.68 14.74
N LYS A 4 35.77 -32.97 15.59
CA LYS A 4 34.67 -32.08 15.96
C LYS A 4 35.17 -31.04 16.95
N SER A 5 34.87 -29.77 16.72
CA SER A 5 34.99 -28.72 17.72
C SER A 5 33.60 -28.29 18.15
N PHE A 6 33.29 -28.47 19.42
CA PHE A 6 32.10 -27.95 20.11
C PHE A 6 32.35 -26.51 20.51
N LEU A 7 31.52 -25.57 20.09
CA LEU A 7 31.50 -24.24 20.68
C LEU A 7 30.27 -24.13 21.56
N LYS A 8 30.51 -23.78 22.81
CA LYS A 8 29.49 -23.66 23.87
C LYS A 8 28.73 -22.36 23.70
N SER A 9 27.42 -22.46 23.66
CA SER A 9 26.45 -21.33 23.71
C SER A 9 26.34 -20.86 25.16
N SER A 10 26.62 -19.58 25.40
CA SER A 10 26.37 -18.92 26.68
C SER A 10 25.04 -18.17 26.59
N ILE A 11 24.06 -18.66 27.33
CA ILE A 11 22.74 -18.02 27.50
C ILE A 11 22.90 -16.89 28.51
N ALA A 12 22.71 -15.67 28.10
CA ALA A 12 22.55 -14.52 28.99
C ALA A 12 21.07 -14.30 29.28
N LEU A 13 20.69 -14.56 30.52
CA LEU A 13 19.35 -14.33 31.05
C LEU A 13 19.23 -12.86 31.44
N ILE A 14 18.41 -12.08 30.77
CA ILE A 14 18.07 -10.73 31.17
C ILE A 14 16.72 -10.78 31.89
N LEU A 15 16.75 -10.54 33.20
CA LEU A 15 15.57 -10.33 34.06
C LEU A 15 15.03 -8.93 33.80
N VAL A 16 13.80 -8.83 33.32
CA VAL A 16 13.04 -7.56 33.33
C VAL A 16 12.24 -7.50 34.62
N ALA A 17 12.60 -6.54 35.49
CA ALA A 17 11.87 -6.25 36.72
C ALA A 17 10.66 -5.37 36.40
N MET A 18 9.45 -5.89 36.62
CA MET A 18 8.20 -5.10 36.64
C MET A 18 8.14 -4.30 37.95
N LEU A 19 8.09 -2.99 37.85
CA LEU A 19 7.74 -2.09 38.96
C LEU A 19 6.20 -1.94 38.99
N VAL A 20 5.59 -2.57 39.97
CA VAL A 20 4.19 -2.35 40.35
C VAL A 20 4.16 -1.20 41.33
N VAL A 21 3.58 -0.05 40.95
CA VAL A 21 3.29 1.03 41.88
C VAL A 21 1.91 0.83 42.48
N SER A 22 1.86 0.44 43.73
CA SER A 22 0.65 0.33 44.54
C SER A 22 0.31 1.70 45.13
N ALA A 23 -0.83 2.25 44.78
CA ALA A 23 -1.37 3.41 45.48
C ALA A 23 -2.02 2.98 46.79
N VAL A 24 -1.47 3.44 47.92
CA VAL A 24 -2.05 3.27 49.23
C VAL A 24 -2.95 4.47 49.50
N GLY A 25 -4.24 4.21 49.74
CA GLY A 25 -5.18 5.20 50.22
C GLY A 25 -5.08 5.40 51.73
N CYS A 26 -5.09 6.60 52.18
CA CYS A 26 -5.37 6.96 53.59
C CYS A 26 -6.70 7.69 53.67
N LYS A 27 -7.59 7.09 54.50
CA LYS A 27 -8.79 7.74 55.02
C LYS A 27 -8.40 8.62 56.21
N GLY A 28 -9.01 9.77 56.35
CA GLY A 28 -9.02 10.60 57.55
C GLY A 28 -10.22 11.53 57.55
N ASN A 29 -11.11 11.25 58.48
CA ASN A 29 -12.34 12.00 58.77
C ASN A 29 -12.00 13.25 59.60
N THR A 30 -12.73 14.34 59.47
CA THR A 30 -13.60 14.95 60.49
C THR A 30 -14.05 16.38 60.10
N ASP A 31 -15.30 16.61 60.42
CA ASP A 31 -16.15 17.78 60.34
C ASP A 31 -15.53 19.14 60.66
N ASN A 32 -15.98 20.23 60.00
CA ASN A 32 -16.79 21.26 60.60
C ASN A 32 -17.31 22.30 59.59
N ASN A 33 -18.52 22.68 59.82
CA ASN A 33 -19.35 23.71 59.25
C ASN A 33 -18.71 25.08 59.25
N GLU A 34 -18.83 25.84 58.15
CA GLU A 34 -19.30 27.23 58.20
C GLU A 34 -19.68 27.74 56.80
N SER A 35 -20.86 28.35 56.78
CA SER A 35 -21.48 28.97 55.61
C SER A 35 -20.73 30.21 55.17
N ASN A 36 -20.51 30.38 53.86
CA ASN A 36 -20.50 31.75 53.30
C ASN A 36 -20.92 31.74 51.82
N THR A 37 -21.84 32.59 51.54
CA THR A 37 -22.41 32.96 50.25
C THR A 37 -21.38 33.64 49.36
N GLY A 38 -21.33 33.25 48.07
CA GLY A 38 -20.64 34.14 47.14
C GLY A 38 -20.30 33.52 45.77
N THR A 39 -21.11 33.87 44.79
CA THR A 39 -20.74 34.11 43.41
C THR A 39 -20.27 32.90 42.57
N THR A 40 -21.18 32.38 41.79
CA THR A 40 -20.92 31.47 40.66
C THR A 40 -20.07 32.21 39.61
N GLN A 41 -18.78 31.98 39.59
CA GLN A 41 -17.96 32.25 38.40
C GLN A 41 -18.08 31.05 37.48
N SER A 42 -18.69 31.27 36.31
CA SER A 42 -18.62 30.35 35.19
C SER A 42 -17.16 30.18 34.78
N VAL A 43 -16.63 28.99 35.01
CA VAL A 43 -15.36 28.57 34.43
C VAL A 43 -15.64 28.38 32.97
N THR A 44 -15.24 29.33 32.15
CA THR A 44 -15.13 29.17 30.69
C THR A 44 -14.08 28.10 30.46
N GLU A 45 -14.50 26.94 29.98
CA GLU A 45 -13.57 25.97 29.44
C GLU A 45 -12.77 26.67 28.35
N SER A 46 -11.51 26.89 28.63
CA SER A 46 -10.53 27.30 27.64
C SER A 46 -10.40 26.14 26.62
N SER A 47 -10.99 26.32 25.45
CA SER A 47 -10.67 25.48 24.30
C SER A 47 -9.18 25.65 24.03
N THR A 48 -8.37 24.69 24.47
CA THR A 48 -7.01 24.54 23.99
C THR A 48 -7.13 24.21 22.51
N GLU A 49 -6.91 25.21 21.66
CA GLU A 49 -6.64 24.97 20.23
C GLU A 49 -5.50 23.96 20.18
N LYS A 50 -5.79 22.73 19.72
CA LYS A 50 -4.76 21.77 19.38
C LYS A 50 -3.97 22.39 18.23
N VAL A 51 -2.77 22.83 18.50
CA VAL A 51 -1.82 23.25 17.47
C VAL A 51 -1.69 22.07 16.52
N SER A 52 -2.19 22.20 15.29
CA SER A 52 -2.02 21.20 14.27
C SER A 52 -0.54 21.13 13.93
N VAL A 53 0.10 20.01 14.25
CA VAL A 53 1.49 19.78 13.86
C VAL A 53 1.51 19.63 12.34
N ASN A 54 2.23 20.51 11.65
CA ASN A 54 2.45 20.38 10.22
C ASN A 54 3.59 19.38 9.98
N TYR A 55 3.27 18.23 9.44
CA TYR A 55 4.24 17.18 9.09
C TYR A 55 4.95 17.42 7.75
N GLY A 56 4.60 18.49 7.02
CA GLY A 56 5.19 18.82 5.72
C GLY A 56 4.81 17.85 4.60
N LEU A 57 3.68 17.16 4.74
CA LEU A 57 3.19 16.23 3.73
C LEU A 57 2.65 17.00 2.51
N THR A 58 2.82 16.41 1.32
CA THR A 58 2.21 16.94 0.11
C THR A 58 0.72 16.58 0.03
N ASP A 59 -0.09 17.47 -0.53
CA ASP A 59 -1.54 17.23 -0.74
C ASP A 59 -1.83 16.30 -1.92
N SER A 60 -0.85 16.08 -2.80
CA SER A 60 -0.99 15.25 -3.99
C SER A 60 -0.47 13.83 -3.76
N ILE A 61 -1.32 12.83 -4.01
CA ILE A 61 -0.91 11.42 -3.98
C ILE A 61 0.25 11.16 -4.93
N LYS A 62 0.26 11.81 -6.11
CA LYS A 62 1.30 11.61 -7.14
C LYS A 62 2.68 12.11 -6.69
N ASP A 63 2.72 13.10 -5.82
CA ASP A 63 3.97 13.73 -5.38
C ASP A 63 4.53 13.13 -4.09
N GLY A 64 3.72 12.36 -3.37
CA GLY A 64 4.07 11.79 -2.08
C GLY A 64 4.52 10.32 -2.13
N ALA A 65 4.60 9.72 -0.96
CA ALA A 65 4.86 8.31 -0.77
C ALA A 65 3.64 7.60 -0.17
N ILE A 66 3.38 6.38 -0.61
CA ILE A 66 2.28 5.54 -0.16
C ILE A 66 2.82 4.48 0.81
N LEU A 67 2.21 4.34 1.99
CA LEU A 67 2.40 3.16 2.84
C LEU A 67 1.32 2.13 2.52
N HIS A 68 1.70 0.96 2.03
CA HIS A 68 0.80 -0.18 1.93
C HIS A 68 0.70 -0.86 3.29
N ALA A 69 -0.33 -0.50 4.06
CA ALA A 69 -0.65 -1.08 5.37
C ALA A 69 -1.27 -2.49 5.17
N TRP A 70 -0.46 -3.40 4.59
CA TRP A 70 -0.91 -4.71 4.17
C TRP A 70 -1.37 -5.55 5.35
N CYS A 71 -2.61 -6.02 5.28
CA CYS A 71 -3.27 -6.80 6.33
C CYS A 71 -3.45 -6.07 7.67
N TRP A 72 -3.20 -4.76 7.77
CA TRP A 72 -3.50 -4.02 9.00
C TRP A 72 -5.00 -3.80 9.14
N SER A 73 -5.54 -3.95 10.35
CA SER A 73 -6.93 -3.57 10.61
C SER A 73 -7.09 -2.04 10.57
N PHE A 74 -8.31 -1.58 10.33
CA PHE A 74 -8.61 -0.14 10.32
C PHE A 74 -8.23 0.53 11.64
N ASN A 75 -8.45 -0.14 12.77
CA ASN A 75 -8.04 0.38 14.07
C ASN A 75 -6.52 0.44 14.21
N THR A 76 -5.80 -0.59 13.73
CA THR A 76 -4.33 -0.59 13.75
C THR A 76 -3.76 0.56 12.90
N VAL A 77 -4.29 0.80 11.72
CA VAL A 77 -3.88 1.95 10.88
C VAL A 77 -4.14 3.26 11.60
N LYS A 78 -5.36 3.43 12.15
CA LYS A 78 -5.75 4.62 12.90
C LYS A 78 -4.85 4.90 14.11
N GLU A 79 -4.52 3.87 14.88
CA GLU A 79 -3.65 3.97 16.06
C GLU A 79 -2.21 4.36 15.72
N ASN A 80 -1.73 4.01 14.53
CA ASN A 80 -0.38 4.34 14.05
C ASN A 80 -0.34 5.61 13.18
N MET A 81 -1.44 6.35 13.03
CA MET A 81 -1.54 7.47 12.08
C MET A 81 -0.51 8.58 12.33
N GLN A 82 -0.24 8.88 13.59
CA GLN A 82 0.78 9.87 13.96
C GLN A 82 2.19 9.42 13.52
N ASP A 83 2.53 8.17 13.71
CA ASP A 83 3.82 7.61 13.30
C ASP A 83 3.97 7.62 11.78
N ILE A 84 2.88 7.28 11.05
CA ILE A 84 2.82 7.30 9.58
C ILE A 84 3.05 8.74 9.06
N ALA A 85 2.36 9.72 9.65
CA ALA A 85 2.56 11.13 9.31
C ALA A 85 3.99 11.60 9.62
N TYR A 86 4.50 11.23 10.80
CA TYR A 86 5.88 11.55 11.20
C TYR A 86 6.91 10.91 10.24
N ALA A 87 6.64 9.69 9.78
CA ALA A 87 7.49 9.02 8.80
C ALA A 87 7.42 9.63 7.40
N GLY A 88 6.54 10.62 7.16
CA GLY A 88 6.49 11.37 5.92
C GLY A 88 5.66 10.72 4.81
N TYR A 89 4.83 9.73 5.11
CA TYR A 89 3.87 9.20 4.15
C TYR A 89 2.67 10.15 4.02
N SER A 90 2.39 10.58 2.80
CA SER A 90 1.21 11.41 2.51
C SER A 90 -0.02 10.58 2.14
N THR A 91 0.15 9.27 2.01
CA THR A 91 -0.91 8.36 1.58
C THR A 91 -0.74 7.00 2.23
N ILE A 92 -1.85 6.38 2.61
CA ILE A 92 -1.92 4.96 2.97
C ILE A 92 -2.73 4.20 1.93
N GLN A 93 -2.39 2.92 1.72
CA GLN A 93 -3.20 1.98 0.98
C GLN A 93 -3.62 0.85 1.90
N THR A 94 -4.92 0.54 1.92
CA THR A 94 -5.46 -0.60 2.66
C THR A 94 -5.35 -1.89 1.84
N SER A 95 -5.46 -3.05 2.49
CA SER A 95 -5.88 -4.28 1.82
C SER A 95 -7.36 -4.18 1.42
N PRO A 96 -7.91 -5.10 0.58
CA PRO A 96 -9.32 -5.07 0.18
C PRO A 96 -10.28 -5.06 1.38
N ILE A 97 -11.20 -4.09 1.37
CA ILE A 97 -12.13 -3.82 2.49
C ILE A 97 -13.53 -4.39 2.29
N ASN A 98 -13.78 -5.04 1.16
CA ASN A 98 -15.04 -5.68 0.81
C ASN A 98 -15.36 -6.87 1.73
N GLU A 99 -16.64 -7.23 1.84
CA GLU A 99 -17.03 -8.52 2.42
C GLU A 99 -16.32 -9.65 1.68
N CYS A 100 -15.80 -10.62 2.41
CA CYS A 100 -14.91 -11.62 1.83
C CYS A 100 -15.17 -13.03 2.37
N PHE A 101 -14.55 -13.98 1.70
CA PHE A 101 -14.57 -15.40 2.05
C PHE A 101 -14.23 -15.64 3.52
N VAL A 102 -15.00 -16.54 4.16
CA VAL A 102 -14.77 -17.03 5.51
C VAL A 102 -14.48 -18.51 5.46
N GLY A 103 -13.24 -18.88 5.76
CA GLY A 103 -12.82 -20.27 5.86
C GLY A 103 -13.27 -20.93 7.17
N ALA A 104 -13.40 -22.26 7.16
CA ALA A 104 -13.84 -23.04 8.32
C ALA A 104 -12.93 -22.90 9.56
N ASP A 105 -11.69 -22.48 9.38
CA ASP A 105 -10.67 -22.29 10.40
C ASP A 105 -10.52 -20.84 10.90
N GLY A 106 -11.41 -19.94 10.46
CA GLY A 106 -11.53 -18.57 10.93
C GLY A 106 -10.75 -17.53 10.14
N GLY A 107 -9.54 -17.79 9.65
CA GLY A 107 -8.84 -16.92 8.70
C GLY A 107 -8.16 -15.67 9.25
N MET A 108 -7.69 -15.66 10.48
CA MET A 108 -6.97 -14.51 11.07
C MET A 108 -5.45 -14.64 11.05
N GLN A 109 -4.89 -15.77 10.65
CA GLN A 109 -3.46 -15.94 10.45
C GLN A 109 -3.04 -15.42 9.07
N ILE A 110 -1.86 -14.85 8.97
CA ILE A 110 -1.26 -14.44 7.69
C ILE A 110 -0.77 -15.69 6.95
N SER A 111 -0.13 -16.61 7.66
CA SER A 111 0.50 -17.82 7.13
C SER A 111 -0.33 -19.10 7.31
N GLY A 112 0.27 -20.22 7.02
CA GLY A 112 -0.31 -21.55 7.11
C GLY A 112 -1.24 -21.79 5.94
N ASP A 113 -2.51 -22.08 6.21
CA ASP A 113 -3.49 -22.32 5.17
C ASP A 113 -3.96 -21.03 4.46
N GLY A 114 -3.10 -20.01 4.44
CA GLY A 114 -3.17 -18.87 3.57
C GLY A 114 -4.34 -17.93 3.81
N LYS A 115 -4.32 -17.20 4.88
CA LYS A 115 -5.50 -16.39 5.25
C LYS A 115 -5.48 -14.97 4.73
N TRP A 116 -4.30 -14.43 4.39
CA TRP A 116 -4.16 -13.06 3.89
C TRP A 116 -4.90 -12.83 2.56
N TYR A 117 -5.03 -13.87 1.72
CA TYR A 117 -5.72 -13.74 0.44
C TYR A 117 -7.25 -13.86 0.53
N TYR A 118 -7.82 -14.08 1.72
CA TYR A 118 -9.28 -14.20 1.86
C TYR A 118 -9.99 -12.89 1.54
N HIS A 119 -9.41 -11.73 1.87
CA HIS A 119 -10.00 -10.45 1.48
C HIS A 119 -9.87 -10.13 -0.02
N TYR A 120 -9.01 -10.87 -0.77
CA TYR A 120 -9.01 -10.88 -2.23
C TYR A 120 -10.04 -11.86 -2.84
N GLN A 121 -10.91 -12.46 -2.01
CA GLN A 121 -11.99 -13.32 -2.43
C GLN A 121 -13.36 -12.71 -2.04
N PRO A 122 -13.85 -11.70 -2.80
CA PRO A 122 -15.11 -11.03 -2.48
C PRO A 122 -16.29 -12.01 -2.44
N THR A 123 -17.13 -11.83 -1.41
CA THR A 123 -18.47 -12.42 -1.35
C THR A 123 -19.55 -11.37 -1.58
N ASP A 124 -19.21 -10.10 -1.37
CA ASP A 124 -20.02 -8.93 -1.69
C ASP A 124 -19.15 -7.68 -1.80
N TRP A 125 -19.64 -6.64 -2.47
CA TRP A 125 -19.04 -5.31 -2.50
C TRP A 125 -19.77 -4.37 -1.53
N THR A 126 -19.57 -4.63 -0.24
CA THR A 126 -19.96 -3.81 0.90
C THR A 126 -18.74 -3.56 1.79
N ILE A 127 -18.68 -2.39 2.48
CA ILE A 127 -17.53 -2.02 3.29
C ILE A 127 -17.50 -2.81 4.59
N GLY A 128 -16.37 -3.43 4.86
CA GLY A 128 -16.05 -4.14 6.09
C GLY A 128 -15.99 -5.64 5.90
N ASN A 129 -15.04 -6.24 6.59
CA ASN A 129 -14.89 -7.69 6.70
C ASN A 129 -14.32 -8.07 8.07
N TYR A 130 -14.45 -9.34 8.41
CA TYR A 130 -14.01 -9.84 9.73
C TYR A 130 -12.50 -9.77 9.95
N GLN A 131 -11.69 -9.62 8.88
CA GLN A 131 -10.24 -9.54 8.96
C GLN A 131 -9.75 -8.14 9.30
N LEU A 132 -10.36 -7.10 8.73
CA LEU A 132 -9.86 -5.72 8.79
C LEU A 132 -10.71 -4.81 9.66
N GLY A 133 -12.02 -5.09 9.79
CA GLY A 133 -12.92 -4.28 10.61
C GLY A 133 -14.23 -3.89 9.92
N THR A 134 -15.01 -3.08 10.61
CA THR A 134 -16.34 -2.62 10.21
C THR A 134 -16.28 -1.34 9.36
N LYS A 135 -17.39 -0.99 8.72
CA LYS A 135 -17.55 0.29 7.98
C LYS A 135 -17.31 1.51 8.88
N ASP A 136 -17.77 1.47 10.14
CA ASP A 136 -17.58 2.59 11.07
C ASP A 136 -16.12 2.75 11.48
N GLU A 137 -15.39 1.65 11.65
CA GLU A 137 -13.95 1.65 11.92
C GLU A 137 -13.17 2.15 10.70
N PHE A 138 -13.55 1.76 9.48
CA PHE A 138 -12.97 2.29 8.24
C PHE A 138 -13.17 3.81 8.15
N LYS A 139 -14.41 4.28 8.38
CA LYS A 139 -14.68 5.72 8.39
C LYS A 139 -13.84 6.45 9.44
N ALA A 140 -13.75 5.91 10.65
CA ALA A 140 -12.96 6.50 11.73
C ALA A 140 -11.45 6.54 11.40
N MET A 141 -10.94 5.56 10.67
CA MET A 141 -9.58 5.54 10.14
C MET A 141 -9.37 6.65 9.10
N CYS A 142 -10.28 6.81 8.14
CA CYS A 142 -10.21 7.88 7.14
C CYS A 142 -10.29 9.27 7.80
N ASP A 143 -11.22 9.46 8.73
CA ASP A 143 -11.35 10.72 9.47
C ASP A 143 -10.04 11.05 10.23
N GLU A 144 -9.36 10.04 10.78
CA GLU A 144 -8.08 10.24 11.45
C GLU A 144 -6.98 10.57 10.44
N ALA A 145 -6.89 9.85 9.32
CA ALA A 145 -5.91 10.10 8.25
C ALA A 145 -5.98 11.56 7.77
N HIS A 146 -7.18 12.05 7.52
CA HIS A 146 -7.40 13.43 7.05
C HIS A 146 -6.98 14.49 8.07
N LYS A 147 -7.06 14.23 9.37
CA LYS A 147 -6.54 15.17 10.40
C LYS A 147 -5.04 15.38 10.30
N TYR A 148 -4.32 14.38 9.79
CA TYR A 148 -2.87 14.44 9.56
C TYR A 148 -2.51 14.87 8.14
N GLY A 149 -3.49 15.11 7.25
CA GLY A 149 -3.26 15.41 5.84
C GLY A 149 -2.90 14.19 5.00
N ILE A 150 -3.16 12.98 5.51
CA ILE A 150 -2.89 11.72 4.83
C ILE A 150 -4.11 11.32 3.99
N LYS A 151 -3.86 10.91 2.74
CA LYS A 151 -4.86 10.38 1.81
C LYS A 151 -5.04 8.87 2.00
N VAL A 152 -6.21 8.35 1.62
CA VAL A 152 -6.54 6.93 1.73
C VAL A 152 -6.86 6.34 0.36
N ILE A 153 -6.06 5.36 -0.07
CA ILE A 153 -6.33 4.51 -1.23
C ILE A 153 -6.91 3.19 -0.73
N VAL A 154 -8.02 2.77 -1.33
CA VAL A 154 -8.64 1.48 -1.06
C VAL A 154 -8.27 0.50 -2.16
N ASP A 155 -7.79 -0.69 -1.78
CA ASP A 155 -7.66 -1.80 -2.71
C ASP A 155 -9.04 -2.40 -3.00
N VAL A 156 -9.43 -2.52 -4.26
CA VAL A 156 -10.73 -3.01 -4.70
C VAL A 156 -10.57 -4.13 -5.72
N VAL A 157 -11.41 -5.16 -5.60
CA VAL A 157 -11.30 -6.42 -6.36
C VAL A 157 -12.54 -6.61 -7.23
N PRO A 158 -12.67 -5.93 -8.38
CA PRO A 158 -13.86 -6.03 -9.22
C PRO A 158 -13.92 -7.25 -10.14
N ASN A 159 -12.76 -7.86 -10.44
CA ASN A 159 -12.63 -8.88 -11.49
C ASN A 159 -13.26 -10.22 -11.15
N HIS A 160 -13.25 -10.64 -9.90
CA HIS A 160 -13.63 -12.00 -9.51
C HIS A 160 -14.29 -12.06 -8.14
N THR A 161 -14.87 -13.21 -7.82
CA THR A 161 -15.39 -13.52 -6.48
C THR A 161 -14.59 -14.65 -5.86
N THR A 162 -15.01 -15.05 -4.64
CA THR A 162 -14.49 -16.25 -3.97
C THR A 162 -14.66 -17.51 -4.81
N THR A 163 -13.74 -18.46 -4.64
CA THR A 163 -13.86 -19.81 -5.22
C THR A 163 -15.10 -20.57 -4.69
N GLN A 164 -15.61 -20.18 -3.51
CA GLN A 164 -16.79 -20.77 -2.87
C GLN A 164 -18.03 -19.94 -3.24
N VAL A 165 -18.53 -20.13 -4.46
CA VAL A 165 -19.62 -19.32 -5.02
C VAL A 165 -20.95 -19.40 -4.26
N ASP A 166 -21.13 -20.39 -3.40
CA ASP A 166 -22.27 -20.52 -2.49
C ASP A 166 -22.19 -19.52 -1.30
N GLN A 167 -21.01 -18.95 -1.05
CA GLN A 167 -20.84 -17.87 -0.08
C GLN A 167 -21.11 -16.47 -0.66
N VAL A 168 -21.28 -16.35 -1.98
CA VAL A 168 -21.64 -15.06 -2.60
C VAL A 168 -22.97 -14.57 -2.05
N ASN A 169 -22.99 -13.32 -1.61
CA ASN A 169 -24.12 -12.72 -0.89
C ASN A 169 -25.37 -12.67 -1.77
N LYS A 170 -26.49 -13.08 -1.20
CA LYS A 170 -27.78 -13.08 -1.91
C LYS A 170 -28.18 -11.69 -2.38
N ASN A 171 -27.89 -10.62 -1.63
CA ASN A 171 -28.22 -9.27 -2.03
C ASN A 171 -27.52 -8.85 -3.32
N LEU A 172 -26.24 -9.24 -3.47
CA LEU A 172 -25.50 -9.05 -4.72
C LEU A 172 -26.15 -9.84 -5.87
N LEU A 173 -26.44 -11.13 -5.66
CA LEU A 173 -27.08 -11.97 -6.68
C LEU A 173 -28.43 -11.39 -7.11
N ASP A 174 -29.26 -10.95 -6.18
CA ASP A 174 -30.55 -10.32 -6.48
C ASP A 174 -30.35 -9.02 -7.28
N ALA A 175 -29.36 -8.19 -6.89
CA ALA A 175 -29.09 -6.91 -7.55
C ALA A 175 -28.65 -7.09 -9.02
N VAL A 176 -27.83 -8.10 -9.31
CA VAL A 176 -27.31 -8.36 -10.66
C VAL A 176 -28.25 -9.19 -11.54
N GLY A 177 -29.37 -9.68 -10.97
CA GLY A 177 -30.36 -10.49 -11.67
C GLY A 177 -30.04 -11.99 -11.71
N GLY A 178 -29.31 -12.49 -10.73
CA GLY A 178 -28.99 -13.92 -10.57
C GLY A 178 -27.52 -14.26 -10.84
N LYS A 179 -27.14 -15.45 -10.38
CA LYS A 179 -25.76 -15.97 -10.52
C LYS A 179 -25.31 -16.03 -11.99
N GLU A 180 -26.20 -16.40 -12.90
CA GLU A 180 -25.91 -16.51 -14.34
C GLU A 180 -25.59 -15.15 -14.99
N ASN A 181 -26.01 -14.04 -14.36
CA ASN A 181 -25.69 -12.70 -14.83
C ASN A 181 -24.47 -12.10 -14.15
N LEU A 182 -24.09 -12.62 -12.97
CA LEU A 182 -22.90 -12.16 -12.24
C LEU A 182 -21.60 -12.55 -12.94
N TYR A 183 -21.56 -13.69 -13.63
CA TYR A 183 -20.35 -14.21 -14.24
C TYR A 183 -20.41 -14.19 -15.77
N HIS A 184 -19.24 -14.01 -16.41
CA HIS A 184 -19.07 -14.20 -17.83
C HIS A 184 -19.49 -15.62 -18.28
N ALA A 185 -19.78 -15.80 -19.55
CA ALA A 185 -20.10 -17.12 -20.09
C ALA A 185 -18.94 -18.11 -19.90
N ASN A 186 -17.69 -17.61 -19.97
CA ASN A 186 -16.46 -18.36 -19.69
C ASN A 186 -15.97 -18.19 -18.26
N GLY A 187 -16.68 -17.49 -17.39
CA GLY A 187 -16.24 -17.08 -16.07
C GLY A 187 -15.82 -18.20 -15.11
N PHE A 188 -16.12 -19.46 -15.45
CA PHE A 188 -15.69 -20.67 -14.73
C PHE A 188 -14.66 -21.51 -15.52
N LYS A 189 -14.17 -21.00 -16.66
CA LYS A 189 -13.17 -21.67 -17.46
C LYS A 189 -11.80 -21.03 -17.18
N GLU A 190 -10.84 -21.86 -16.79
CA GLU A 190 -9.49 -21.39 -16.48
C GLU A 190 -8.81 -20.75 -17.69
N ILE A 191 -8.13 -19.63 -17.49
CA ILE A 191 -7.29 -18.98 -18.49
C ILE A 191 -6.12 -19.92 -18.81
N THR A 192 -5.95 -20.26 -20.08
CA THR A 192 -4.86 -21.10 -20.56
C THR A 192 -3.91 -20.35 -21.48
N LYS A 193 -4.36 -19.26 -22.07
CA LYS A 193 -3.59 -18.41 -22.99
C LYS A 193 -3.58 -16.98 -22.49
N TRP A 194 -2.60 -16.65 -21.69
CA TRP A 194 -2.48 -15.32 -21.06
C TRP A 194 -2.31 -14.16 -22.05
N GLY A 195 -1.80 -14.43 -23.26
CA GLY A 195 -1.74 -13.45 -24.35
C GLY A 195 -3.03 -13.30 -25.17
N ASP A 196 -4.03 -14.16 -24.96
CA ASP A 196 -5.35 -14.06 -25.61
C ASP A 196 -6.26 -13.15 -24.78
N ARG A 197 -6.58 -11.98 -25.33
CA ARG A 197 -7.36 -10.97 -24.60
C ARG A 197 -8.75 -11.47 -24.22
N PHE A 198 -9.39 -12.28 -25.06
CA PHE A 198 -10.70 -12.83 -24.74
C PHE A 198 -10.64 -13.80 -23.55
N GLU A 199 -9.67 -14.75 -23.54
CA GLU A 199 -9.50 -15.63 -22.40
C GLU A 199 -9.10 -14.84 -21.15
N CYS A 200 -8.21 -13.85 -21.30
CA CYS A 200 -7.68 -13.07 -20.19
C CYS A 200 -8.75 -12.21 -19.51
N THR A 201 -9.75 -11.72 -20.25
CA THR A 201 -10.77 -10.78 -19.74
C THR A 201 -12.14 -11.41 -19.49
N THR A 202 -12.28 -12.72 -19.69
CA THR A 202 -13.57 -13.42 -19.48
C THR A 202 -13.42 -14.77 -18.78
N GLY A 203 -12.20 -15.19 -18.47
CA GLY A 203 -11.90 -16.50 -17.88
C GLY A 203 -11.48 -16.41 -16.43
N GLN A 204 -11.72 -17.49 -15.67
CA GLN A 204 -11.30 -17.54 -14.27
C GLN A 204 -9.78 -17.66 -14.14
N MET A 205 -9.25 -17.11 -13.07
CA MET A 205 -7.84 -17.14 -12.72
C MET A 205 -7.64 -17.89 -11.40
N GLY A 206 -6.93 -19.03 -11.46
CA GLY A 206 -6.63 -19.80 -10.25
C GLY A 206 -7.87 -20.28 -9.49
N GLY A 207 -8.92 -20.61 -10.23
CA GLY A 207 -10.20 -21.07 -9.66
C GLY A 207 -11.11 -19.94 -9.15
N LEU A 208 -10.72 -18.67 -9.28
CA LEU A 208 -11.54 -17.51 -8.92
C LEU A 208 -12.49 -17.16 -10.07
N PRO A 209 -13.81 -17.33 -9.91
CA PRO A 209 -14.77 -17.11 -10.98
C PRO A 209 -14.80 -15.67 -11.46
N ASP A 210 -14.72 -15.48 -12.77
CA ASP A 210 -14.62 -14.19 -13.42
C ASP A 210 -15.97 -13.48 -13.52
N VAL A 211 -16.04 -12.26 -13.02
CA VAL A 211 -17.26 -11.45 -12.95
C VAL A 211 -17.55 -10.83 -14.31
N ASN A 212 -18.81 -10.88 -14.73
CA ASN A 212 -19.32 -10.16 -15.90
C ASN A 212 -19.32 -8.64 -15.62
N THR A 213 -18.15 -8.04 -15.75
CA THR A 213 -17.92 -6.60 -15.49
C THR A 213 -18.70 -5.70 -16.46
N GLU A 214 -19.20 -6.22 -17.58
CA GLU A 214 -20.06 -5.54 -18.55
C GLU A 214 -21.53 -5.57 -18.16
N ASN A 215 -21.92 -6.34 -17.14
CA ASN A 215 -23.29 -6.31 -16.61
C ASN A 215 -23.57 -4.94 -15.97
N LYS A 216 -24.51 -4.18 -16.56
CA LYS A 216 -24.85 -2.85 -16.06
C LYS A 216 -25.26 -2.84 -14.58
N ASN A 217 -26.03 -3.84 -14.15
CA ASN A 217 -26.46 -3.91 -12.74
C ASN A 217 -25.27 -4.17 -11.81
N PHE A 218 -24.28 -4.97 -12.24
CA PHE A 218 -23.04 -5.13 -11.50
C PHE A 218 -22.25 -3.82 -11.46
N GLN A 219 -22.11 -3.11 -12.57
CA GLN A 219 -21.43 -1.82 -12.61
C GLN A 219 -22.10 -0.81 -11.67
N ASP A 220 -23.44 -0.72 -11.69
CA ASP A 220 -24.21 0.16 -10.80
C ASP A 220 -23.97 -0.21 -9.31
N TYR A 221 -23.92 -1.50 -9.01
CA TYR A 221 -23.66 -2.01 -7.66
C TYR A 221 -22.22 -1.69 -7.21
N PHE A 222 -21.24 -1.89 -8.08
CA PHE A 222 -19.85 -1.62 -7.80
C PHE A 222 -19.58 -0.11 -7.67
N ILE A 223 -20.15 0.73 -8.54
CA ILE A 223 -20.07 2.20 -8.42
C ILE A 223 -20.68 2.68 -7.09
N LYS A 224 -21.79 2.06 -6.66
CA LYS A 224 -22.37 2.36 -5.33
C LYS A 224 -21.37 2.03 -4.21
N TYR A 225 -20.67 0.89 -4.27
CA TYR A 225 -19.65 0.52 -3.29
C TYR A 225 -18.50 1.54 -3.26
N LEU A 226 -18.01 1.96 -4.43
CA LEU A 226 -16.98 3.00 -4.50
C LEU A 226 -17.46 4.32 -3.90
N ASN A 227 -18.70 4.71 -4.19
CA ASN A 227 -19.30 5.91 -3.61
C ASN A 227 -19.46 5.80 -2.08
N ASP A 228 -19.80 4.64 -1.57
CA ASP A 228 -19.84 4.38 -0.12
C ASP A 228 -18.43 4.51 0.50
N CYS A 229 -17.38 4.05 -0.20
CA CYS A 229 -15.98 4.25 0.22
C CYS A 229 -15.60 5.74 0.23
N ILE A 230 -15.93 6.48 -0.83
CA ILE A 230 -15.70 7.94 -0.93
C ILE A 230 -16.43 8.69 0.18
N ALA A 231 -17.67 8.32 0.47
CA ALA A 231 -18.45 8.90 1.55
C ALA A 231 -17.86 8.63 2.95
N CYS A 232 -17.08 7.55 3.10
CA CYS A 232 -16.31 7.25 4.31
C CYS A 232 -14.97 7.97 4.35
N GLY A 233 -14.49 8.54 3.22
CA GLY A 233 -13.25 9.29 3.15
C GLY A 233 -12.15 8.65 2.29
N ALA A 234 -12.46 7.71 1.40
CA ALA A 234 -11.49 7.24 0.42
C ALA A 234 -11.14 8.36 -0.59
N ASP A 235 -9.85 8.56 -0.85
CA ASP A 235 -9.31 9.54 -1.79
C ASP A 235 -8.86 8.89 -3.11
N GLY A 236 -8.82 7.57 -3.17
CA GLY A 236 -8.41 6.85 -4.36
C GLY A 236 -8.66 5.34 -4.28
N PHE A 237 -8.43 4.68 -5.42
CA PHE A 237 -8.60 3.24 -5.55
C PHE A 237 -7.43 2.58 -6.29
N ARG A 238 -7.01 1.42 -5.79
CA ARG A 238 -6.20 0.46 -6.52
C ARG A 238 -7.13 -0.63 -7.03
N TYR A 239 -7.17 -0.85 -8.33
CA TYR A 239 -7.97 -1.92 -8.94
C TYR A 239 -7.12 -3.17 -9.10
N ASP A 240 -7.44 -4.17 -8.29
CA ASP A 240 -6.83 -5.49 -8.36
C ASP A 240 -7.07 -6.13 -9.72
N THR A 241 -6.06 -6.86 -10.23
CA THR A 241 -6.15 -7.61 -11.49
C THR A 241 -6.74 -6.82 -12.67
N ALA A 242 -6.48 -5.52 -12.76
CA ALA A 242 -7.10 -4.62 -13.74
C ALA A 242 -6.92 -5.09 -15.19
N LYS A 243 -5.79 -5.75 -15.52
CA LYS A 243 -5.54 -6.26 -16.87
C LYS A 243 -6.50 -7.39 -17.29
N HIS A 244 -7.23 -7.96 -16.34
CA HIS A 244 -8.24 -9.00 -16.58
C HIS A 244 -9.65 -8.46 -16.81
N ILE A 245 -9.82 -7.13 -16.81
CA ILE A 245 -11.09 -6.46 -17.14
C ILE A 245 -10.96 -5.82 -18.53
N GLY A 246 -11.93 -6.08 -19.40
CA GLY A 246 -11.89 -5.67 -20.80
C GLY A 246 -11.74 -4.18 -21.03
N LEU A 247 -10.85 -3.80 -21.93
CA LEU A 247 -10.78 -2.47 -22.54
C LEU A 247 -11.90 -2.31 -23.58
N PRO A 248 -12.31 -1.08 -23.93
CA PRO A 248 -13.45 -0.84 -24.82
C PRO A 248 -13.36 -1.56 -26.20
N ASP A 249 -12.17 -1.84 -26.67
CA ASP A 249 -11.90 -2.49 -27.95
C ASP A 249 -11.52 -3.98 -27.83
N ASP A 250 -11.45 -4.53 -26.61
CA ASP A 250 -11.22 -5.95 -26.40
C ASP A 250 -12.38 -6.81 -26.94
N PRO A 251 -12.14 -8.08 -27.28
CA PRO A 251 -13.18 -9.04 -27.64
C PRO A 251 -14.23 -9.15 -26.52
N LYS A 252 -15.51 -9.20 -26.90
CA LYS A 252 -16.63 -9.17 -25.96
C LYS A 252 -17.11 -10.58 -25.60
N ASP A 253 -17.51 -10.76 -24.34
CA ASP A 253 -18.29 -11.91 -23.94
C ASP A 253 -19.67 -11.93 -24.65
N SER A 254 -20.22 -13.12 -24.81
CA SER A 254 -21.54 -13.30 -25.48
C SER A 254 -22.70 -12.61 -24.77
N LYS A 255 -22.54 -12.28 -23.50
CA LYS A 255 -23.53 -11.56 -22.68
C LYS A 255 -23.34 -10.03 -22.70
N ALA A 256 -22.23 -9.54 -23.27
CA ALA A 256 -21.88 -8.13 -23.29
C ALA A 256 -22.27 -7.45 -24.61
N THR A 257 -22.82 -6.24 -24.52
CA THR A 257 -23.02 -5.35 -25.69
C THR A 257 -21.79 -4.50 -25.97
N GLU A 258 -21.09 -4.10 -24.91
CA GLU A 258 -19.88 -3.27 -24.96
C GLU A 258 -19.02 -3.51 -23.71
N ASN A 259 -17.70 -3.32 -23.83
CA ASN A 259 -16.76 -3.31 -22.71
C ASN A 259 -16.68 -1.88 -22.17
N ASN A 260 -17.58 -1.50 -21.28
CA ASN A 260 -17.69 -0.14 -20.76
C ASN A 260 -17.49 -0.02 -19.24
N PHE A 261 -16.94 -1.04 -18.62
CA PHE A 261 -16.66 -1.00 -17.17
C PHE A 261 -15.78 0.19 -16.79
N TRP A 262 -14.60 0.31 -17.40
CA TRP A 262 -13.66 1.39 -17.07
C TRP A 262 -14.23 2.80 -17.30
N PRO A 263 -14.80 3.13 -18.48
CA PRO A 263 -15.39 4.44 -18.69
C PRO A 263 -16.42 4.81 -17.63
N ARG A 264 -17.27 3.86 -17.22
CA ARG A 264 -18.32 4.11 -16.22
C ARG A 264 -17.75 4.25 -14.81
N VAL A 265 -16.95 3.26 -14.39
CA VAL A 265 -16.43 3.20 -13.01
C VAL A 265 -15.52 4.39 -12.70
N ILE A 266 -14.73 4.84 -13.67
CA ILE A 266 -13.83 5.98 -13.46
C ILE A 266 -14.58 7.32 -13.48
N SER A 267 -15.65 7.48 -14.27
CA SER A 267 -16.30 8.78 -14.46
C SER A 267 -17.58 8.98 -13.66
N GLU A 268 -18.27 7.91 -13.25
CA GLU A 268 -19.61 8.00 -12.61
C GLU A 268 -19.54 7.99 -11.08
N VAL A 269 -18.37 7.89 -10.47
CA VAL A 269 -18.21 8.03 -9.01
C VAL A 269 -18.30 9.50 -8.56
N THR A 270 -18.66 9.68 -7.31
CA THR A 270 -18.74 11.01 -6.69
C THR A 270 -17.37 11.70 -6.71
N ASN A 271 -17.30 12.96 -7.18
CA ASN A 271 -16.06 13.73 -7.29
C ASN A 271 -14.96 13.01 -8.11
N ALA A 272 -15.33 12.36 -9.20
CA ALA A 272 -14.43 11.56 -10.05
C ALA A 272 -13.12 12.29 -10.42
N ASP A 273 -13.18 13.61 -10.64
CA ASP A 273 -12.03 14.47 -10.94
C ASP A 273 -11.00 14.61 -9.80
N LYS A 274 -11.37 14.23 -8.58
CA LYS A 274 -10.53 14.29 -7.38
C LYS A 274 -10.04 12.93 -6.92
N ILE A 275 -10.61 11.85 -7.44
CA ILE A 275 -10.28 10.48 -7.03
C ILE A 275 -9.04 10.02 -7.79
N PHE A 276 -8.02 9.61 -7.05
CA PHE A 276 -6.85 8.98 -7.64
C PHE A 276 -7.14 7.51 -7.95
N ASN A 277 -6.92 7.09 -9.18
CA ASN A 277 -7.13 5.70 -9.61
C ASN A 277 -5.85 5.12 -10.19
N TYR A 278 -5.54 3.88 -9.83
CA TYR A 278 -4.54 3.10 -10.54
C TYR A 278 -4.92 1.62 -10.63
N GLY A 279 -4.57 1.01 -11.74
CA GLY A 279 -4.82 -0.41 -12.00
C GLY A 279 -3.57 -1.26 -11.77
N GLU A 280 -3.75 -2.42 -11.19
CA GLU A 280 -2.73 -3.46 -11.24
C GLU A 280 -2.70 -4.05 -12.64
N VAL A 281 -1.70 -3.63 -13.41
CA VAL A 281 -1.41 -4.16 -14.75
C VAL A 281 0.01 -4.69 -14.71
N LEU A 282 0.15 -5.97 -14.38
CA LEU A 282 1.46 -6.62 -14.35
C LEU A 282 1.99 -6.78 -15.77
N GLN A 283 3.21 -6.29 -16.00
CA GLN A 283 3.85 -6.32 -17.31
C GLN A 283 4.18 -7.75 -17.72
N GLY A 284 3.97 -8.05 -18.97
CA GLY A 284 4.11 -9.37 -19.58
C GLY A 284 3.47 -9.41 -20.96
N ASP A 285 3.00 -10.59 -21.40
CA ASP A 285 2.41 -10.74 -22.72
C ASP A 285 1.09 -9.96 -22.84
N ASN A 286 1.03 -9.07 -23.84
CA ASN A 286 -0.19 -8.36 -24.26
C ASN A 286 -0.91 -7.60 -23.13
N GLU A 287 -0.14 -6.96 -22.23
CA GLU A 287 -0.66 -6.25 -21.07
C GLU A 287 -1.37 -4.93 -21.39
N ARG A 288 -1.08 -4.31 -22.55
CA ARG A 288 -1.72 -3.06 -23.02
C ARG A 288 -1.68 -1.93 -21.99
N ILE A 289 -0.55 -1.75 -21.33
CA ILE A 289 -0.40 -0.85 -20.17
C ILE A 289 -0.72 0.61 -20.49
N ASP A 290 -0.40 1.06 -21.70
CA ASP A 290 -0.66 2.43 -22.18
C ASP A 290 -2.16 2.70 -22.32
N GLU A 291 -2.94 1.72 -22.79
CA GLU A 291 -4.38 1.83 -22.91
C GLU A 291 -5.05 1.82 -21.51
N TYR A 292 -4.56 0.98 -20.60
CA TYR A 292 -5.05 1.00 -19.21
C TYR A 292 -4.72 2.34 -18.52
N GLN A 293 -3.54 2.93 -18.74
CA GLN A 293 -3.26 4.27 -18.21
C GLN A 293 -4.22 5.33 -18.75
N LYS A 294 -4.59 5.24 -20.02
CA LYS A 294 -5.56 6.19 -20.63
C LYS A 294 -6.95 6.09 -20.01
N VAL A 295 -7.41 4.89 -19.65
CA VAL A 295 -8.77 4.69 -19.13
C VAL A 295 -8.83 4.78 -17.60
N ILE A 296 -7.79 4.40 -16.87
CA ILE A 296 -7.77 4.40 -15.39
C ILE A 296 -7.09 5.64 -14.84
N GLY A 297 -6.02 6.12 -15.50
CA GLY A 297 -5.23 7.28 -15.10
C GLY A 297 -3.81 6.93 -14.61
N ALA A 298 -3.60 5.77 -14.01
CA ALA A 298 -2.28 5.26 -13.62
C ALA A 298 -2.28 3.72 -13.60
N THR A 299 -1.08 3.14 -13.65
CA THR A 299 -0.87 1.69 -13.54
C THR A 299 0.31 1.36 -12.64
N THR A 300 0.55 0.07 -12.42
CA THR A 300 1.75 -0.42 -11.72
C THR A 300 2.96 -0.47 -12.67
N ALA A 301 4.18 -0.31 -12.11
CA ALA A 301 5.46 -0.46 -12.82
C ALA A 301 6.20 -1.72 -12.34
N SER A 302 5.65 -2.91 -12.61
CA SER A 302 6.17 -4.17 -12.08
C SER A 302 7.57 -4.54 -12.61
N ALA A 303 7.85 -4.28 -13.89
CA ALA A 303 9.18 -4.49 -14.49
C ALA A 303 10.23 -3.58 -13.87
N TYR A 304 9.87 -2.33 -13.56
CA TYR A 304 10.76 -1.42 -12.84
C TYR A 304 11.09 -1.94 -11.43
N GLY A 305 10.10 -2.43 -10.68
CA GLY A 305 10.35 -3.07 -9.39
C GLY A 305 11.33 -4.24 -9.47
N ALA A 306 11.19 -5.09 -10.48
CA ALA A 306 12.14 -6.18 -10.73
C ALA A 306 13.55 -5.68 -11.04
N THR A 307 13.67 -4.60 -11.82
CA THR A 307 14.96 -3.94 -12.12
C THR A 307 15.60 -3.35 -10.87
N ILE A 308 14.83 -2.71 -10.01
CA ILE A 308 15.32 -2.16 -8.73
C ILE A 308 15.88 -3.28 -7.85
N ARG A 309 15.13 -4.36 -7.63
CA ARG A 309 15.59 -5.51 -6.83
C ARG A 309 16.87 -6.14 -7.41
N SER A 310 16.88 -6.39 -8.72
CA SER A 310 18.07 -6.95 -9.39
C SER A 310 19.31 -6.04 -9.29
N SER A 311 19.10 -4.74 -9.36
CA SER A 311 20.17 -3.75 -9.29
C SER A 311 20.78 -3.64 -7.89
N ILE A 312 19.96 -3.66 -6.85
CA ILE A 312 20.41 -3.68 -5.47
C ILE A 312 21.17 -4.97 -5.19
N ASN A 313 20.62 -6.14 -5.52
CA ASN A 313 21.26 -7.44 -5.29
C ASN A 313 22.65 -7.58 -5.98
N SER A 314 22.81 -6.98 -7.15
CA SER A 314 24.07 -7.00 -7.89
C SER A 314 25.00 -5.84 -7.55
N GLY A 315 24.53 -4.87 -6.78
CA GLY A 315 25.22 -3.60 -6.53
C GLY A 315 25.46 -2.81 -7.82
N ASN A 316 24.60 -2.96 -8.83
CA ASN A 316 24.73 -2.28 -10.12
C ASN A 316 23.67 -1.17 -10.25
N LEU A 317 24.00 0.02 -9.78
CA LEU A 317 23.13 1.18 -9.67
C LEU A 317 23.30 2.16 -10.85
N LEU A 318 23.30 1.66 -12.09
CA LEU A 318 23.41 2.52 -13.26
C LEU A 318 22.21 3.51 -13.34
N ALA A 319 22.53 4.80 -13.41
CA ALA A 319 21.56 5.89 -13.49
C ALA A 319 20.54 5.66 -14.63
N SER A 320 21.02 5.27 -15.82
CA SER A 320 20.16 5.01 -16.99
C SER A 320 19.14 3.89 -16.79
N LYS A 321 19.46 2.90 -15.92
CA LYS A 321 18.48 1.85 -15.55
C LYS A 321 17.47 2.34 -14.53
N MET A 322 17.91 3.23 -13.63
CA MET A 322 17.04 3.79 -12.60
C MET A 322 16.10 4.86 -13.14
N GLU A 323 16.48 5.53 -14.24
CA GLU A 323 15.63 6.54 -14.90
C GLU A 323 14.43 5.94 -15.62
N ASP A 324 14.59 4.78 -16.22
CA ASP A 324 13.58 4.13 -17.07
C ASP A 324 12.56 3.36 -16.21
N LEU A 325 11.32 3.85 -16.15
CA LEU A 325 10.21 3.15 -15.47
C LEU A 325 9.74 1.90 -16.24
N GLN A 326 10.30 1.64 -17.43
CA GLN A 326 9.99 0.48 -18.29
C GLN A 326 8.51 0.41 -18.68
N ILE A 327 7.93 1.57 -18.90
CA ILE A 327 6.57 1.73 -19.42
C ILE A 327 6.69 2.55 -20.71
N ASP A 328 6.27 1.96 -21.83
CA ASP A 328 6.34 2.58 -23.16
C ASP A 328 5.20 3.60 -23.33
N VAL A 329 5.24 4.64 -22.53
CA VAL A 329 4.30 5.77 -22.54
C VAL A 329 5.05 7.05 -22.22
N ASP A 330 4.77 8.12 -22.96
CA ASP A 330 5.30 9.44 -22.66
C ASP A 330 4.79 9.92 -21.29
N ASN A 331 5.72 10.22 -20.36
CA ASN A 331 5.42 10.69 -19.00
C ASN A 331 4.43 9.76 -18.23
N PRO A 332 4.76 8.49 -18.03
CA PRO A 332 3.85 7.55 -17.43
C PRO A 332 3.50 7.94 -15.97
N THR A 333 2.22 7.81 -15.63
CA THR A 333 1.78 7.86 -14.24
C THR A 333 1.74 6.44 -13.70
N ALA A 334 2.71 6.09 -12.86
CA ALA A 334 2.86 4.72 -12.42
C ALA A 334 3.20 4.61 -10.93
N VAL A 335 2.58 3.67 -10.26
CA VAL A 335 2.94 3.27 -8.89
C VAL A 335 4.15 2.34 -8.95
N THR A 336 5.21 2.72 -8.25
CA THR A 336 6.48 2.00 -8.19
C THR A 336 6.68 1.38 -6.81
N TRP A 337 7.34 0.25 -6.74
CA TRP A 337 7.67 -0.41 -5.47
C TRP A 337 9.02 -1.12 -5.52
N VAL A 338 9.59 -1.36 -4.37
CA VAL A 338 10.67 -2.33 -4.20
C VAL A 338 10.08 -3.73 -4.21
N GLU A 339 9.05 -3.94 -3.42
CA GLU A 339 8.24 -5.16 -3.33
C GLU A 339 6.76 -4.83 -3.35
N SER A 340 5.96 -5.72 -3.89
CA SER A 340 4.52 -5.84 -3.62
C SER A 340 4.29 -7.07 -2.72
N HIS A 341 3.07 -7.21 -2.22
CA HIS A 341 2.69 -8.42 -1.47
C HIS A 341 2.81 -9.68 -2.33
N ASP A 342 2.57 -9.60 -3.65
CA ASP A 342 2.73 -10.73 -4.57
C ASP A 342 4.19 -11.11 -4.78
N ASN A 343 5.08 -10.14 -4.99
CA ASN A 343 6.51 -10.43 -5.07
C ASN A 343 7.01 -11.06 -3.75
N TYR A 344 6.50 -10.59 -2.63
CA TYR A 344 6.84 -11.12 -1.32
C TYR A 344 6.32 -12.55 -1.13
N CYS A 345 5.04 -12.78 -1.38
CA CYS A 345 4.37 -14.05 -1.12
C CYS A 345 4.64 -15.10 -2.22
N SER A 346 4.61 -14.71 -3.49
CA SER A 346 4.68 -15.64 -4.62
C SER A 346 6.09 -15.78 -5.20
N ASP A 347 6.82 -14.66 -5.34
CA ASP A 347 8.18 -14.67 -5.90
C ASP A 347 9.26 -14.88 -4.84
N SER A 348 8.89 -14.94 -3.58
CA SER A 348 9.81 -15.08 -2.44
C SER A 348 10.90 -14.01 -2.40
N SER A 349 10.56 -12.76 -2.68
CA SER A 349 11.52 -11.64 -2.69
C SER A 349 12.20 -11.46 -1.34
N TYR A 350 11.54 -11.81 -0.23
CA TYR A 350 12.12 -11.81 1.12
C TYR A 350 13.41 -12.64 1.29
N LYS A 351 13.68 -13.58 0.36
CA LYS A 351 14.92 -14.38 0.34
C LYS A 351 16.04 -13.72 -0.46
N THR A 352 15.69 -12.81 -1.35
CA THR A 352 16.63 -12.23 -2.31
C THR A 352 16.91 -10.76 -2.04
N VAL A 353 16.07 -10.11 -1.24
CA VAL A 353 16.22 -8.71 -0.83
C VAL A 353 16.08 -8.65 0.69
N ASP A 354 17.16 -8.36 1.40
CA ASP A 354 17.12 -8.20 2.85
C ASP A 354 16.56 -6.81 3.25
N ASP A 355 16.40 -6.60 4.56
CA ASP A 355 15.77 -5.37 5.06
C ASP A 355 16.61 -4.12 4.74
N ASN A 356 17.93 -4.19 4.79
CA ASN A 356 18.82 -3.08 4.43
C ASN A 356 18.77 -2.79 2.93
N GLU A 357 18.67 -3.83 2.12
CA GLU A 357 18.50 -3.71 0.68
C GLU A 357 17.15 -3.08 0.32
N VAL A 358 16.08 -3.43 1.03
CA VAL A 358 14.76 -2.77 0.89
C VAL A 358 14.87 -1.28 1.19
N ILE A 359 15.54 -0.88 2.28
CA ILE A 359 15.73 0.53 2.66
C ILE A 359 16.56 1.27 1.58
N ARG A 360 17.64 0.70 1.10
CA ARG A 360 18.47 1.29 0.02
C ARG A 360 17.68 1.40 -1.29
N ALA A 361 16.94 0.38 -1.66
CA ALA A 361 16.08 0.37 -2.83
C ALA A 361 14.94 1.39 -2.70
N TRP A 362 14.35 1.51 -1.51
CA TRP A 362 13.38 2.55 -1.21
C TRP A 362 13.95 3.96 -1.40
N ALA A 363 15.18 4.19 -0.94
CA ALA A 363 15.85 5.48 -1.13
C ALA A 363 15.96 5.85 -2.62
N ILE A 364 16.18 4.87 -3.51
CA ILE A 364 16.18 5.11 -4.95
C ILE A 364 14.80 5.58 -5.43
N ILE A 365 13.77 4.74 -5.25
CA ILE A 365 12.45 5.01 -5.85
C ILE A 365 11.75 6.22 -5.21
N CYS A 366 11.97 6.45 -3.92
CA CYS A 366 11.34 7.55 -3.19
C CYS A 366 12.01 8.91 -3.44
N ALA A 367 13.33 8.95 -3.69
CA ALA A 367 14.03 10.18 -4.05
C ALA A 367 13.67 10.69 -5.46
N ARG A 368 13.14 9.84 -6.35
CA ARG A 368 12.77 10.15 -7.72
C ARG A 368 11.64 11.17 -7.80
N LYS A 369 11.63 11.99 -8.86
CA LYS A 369 10.47 12.79 -9.28
C LYS A 369 9.42 11.91 -9.95
N SER A 370 9.89 11.02 -10.82
CA SER A 370 9.06 10.10 -11.60
C SER A 370 8.62 8.90 -10.75
N GLY A 371 7.42 8.42 -11.01
CA GLY A 371 6.80 7.32 -10.25
C GLY A 371 6.20 7.77 -8.92
N ILE A 372 5.25 6.98 -8.44
CA ILE A 372 4.56 7.16 -7.15
C ILE A 372 5.01 6.00 -6.27
N PRO A 373 5.95 6.19 -5.33
CA PRO A 373 6.54 5.11 -4.57
C PRO A 373 5.55 4.56 -3.53
N LEU A 374 5.40 3.24 -3.52
CA LEU A 374 4.63 2.48 -2.56
C LEU A 374 5.58 1.60 -1.73
N PHE A 375 5.56 1.81 -0.41
CA PHE A 375 6.27 1.00 0.56
C PHE A 375 5.39 -0.16 1.00
N TYR A 376 5.75 -1.38 0.64
CA TYR A 376 5.11 -2.59 1.15
C TYR A 376 5.61 -2.88 2.56
N ASP A 377 4.70 -2.95 3.53
CA ASP A 377 5.07 -3.24 4.91
C ASP A 377 5.05 -4.75 5.17
N ARG A 378 6.24 -5.33 5.32
CA ARG A 378 6.44 -6.76 5.60
C ARG A 378 5.80 -7.15 6.93
N PRO A 379 5.39 -8.41 7.13
CA PRO A 379 4.90 -8.90 8.42
C PRO A 379 5.91 -8.67 9.56
N TYR A 380 5.42 -8.34 10.75
CA TYR A 380 6.26 -8.06 11.92
C TYR A 380 7.19 -9.21 12.26
N GLY A 381 8.50 -8.94 12.29
CA GLY A 381 9.54 -9.92 12.58
C GLY A 381 9.78 -10.93 11.45
N ALA A 382 9.39 -10.58 10.22
CA ALA A 382 9.71 -11.39 9.04
C ALA A 382 11.23 -11.48 8.81
N THR A 383 11.69 -12.62 8.33
CA THR A 383 13.08 -12.91 7.98
C THR A 383 13.13 -13.78 6.72
N ALA A 384 14.31 -13.95 6.12
CA ALA A 384 14.49 -14.86 4.99
C ALA A 384 14.08 -16.32 5.27
N ASP A 385 14.14 -16.75 6.53
CA ASP A 385 13.76 -18.10 6.96
C ASP A 385 12.30 -18.19 7.46
N ASN A 386 11.71 -17.04 7.78
CA ASN A 386 10.33 -16.95 8.29
C ASN A 386 9.63 -15.72 7.71
N MET A 387 9.10 -15.85 6.51
CA MET A 387 8.43 -14.77 5.78
C MET A 387 7.22 -14.18 6.51
N TRP A 388 6.58 -14.95 7.38
CA TRP A 388 5.37 -14.53 8.11
C TRP A 388 5.67 -13.86 9.44
N GLY A 389 6.94 -13.85 9.83
CA GLY A 389 7.38 -13.22 11.06
C GLY A 389 6.89 -13.91 12.32
N THR A 390 6.92 -13.16 13.41
CA THR A 390 6.56 -13.67 14.73
C THR A 390 5.10 -13.39 15.12
N MET A 391 4.49 -12.37 14.52
CA MET A 391 3.11 -11.99 14.84
C MET A 391 2.08 -12.89 14.13
N ASN A 392 2.33 -13.26 12.87
CA ASN A 392 1.49 -14.13 12.04
C ASN A 392 -0.02 -13.91 12.21
N ARG A 393 -0.45 -12.64 12.18
CA ARG A 393 -1.85 -12.28 12.43
C ARG A 393 -2.29 -11.12 11.55
N ILE A 394 -3.39 -11.32 10.85
CA ILE A 394 -4.09 -10.23 10.16
C ILE A 394 -4.67 -9.27 11.20
N GLY A 395 -4.62 -7.99 10.88
CA GLY A 395 -5.02 -6.89 11.74
C GLY A 395 -3.88 -6.26 12.54
N ALA A 396 -2.75 -6.95 12.70
CA ALA A 396 -1.57 -6.38 13.37
C ALA A 396 -0.78 -5.45 12.43
N ALA A 397 -0.05 -4.49 13.00
CA ALA A 397 0.94 -3.71 12.27
C ALA A 397 2.11 -4.61 11.83
N GLY A 398 2.68 -4.28 10.68
CA GLY A 398 3.83 -5.00 10.17
C GLY A 398 5.14 -4.58 10.80
N ASN A 399 6.23 -4.71 10.03
CA ASN A 399 7.57 -4.43 10.49
C ASN A 399 7.80 -2.93 10.66
N PRO A 400 8.48 -2.47 11.74
CA PRO A 400 8.72 -1.03 11.97
C PRO A 400 9.63 -0.36 10.94
N PHE A 401 10.09 -1.04 9.90
CA PHE A 401 10.93 -0.46 8.84
C PHE A 401 10.26 0.67 8.06
N TYR A 402 8.94 0.73 7.98
CA TYR A 402 8.26 1.88 7.37
C TYR A 402 8.59 3.22 8.08
N LYS A 403 9.10 3.18 9.30
CA LYS A 403 9.54 4.33 10.09
C LYS A 403 11.02 4.28 10.50
N ASP A 404 11.83 3.50 9.77
CA ASP A 404 13.30 3.54 9.90
C ASP A 404 13.81 4.95 9.60
N ALA A 405 14.92 5.35 10.21
CA ALA A 405 15.46 6.71 10.10
C ALA A 405 15.74 7.11 8.65
N THR A 406 16.32 6.22 7.86
CA THR A 406 16.63 6.45 6.44
C THR A 406 15.34 6.58 5.62
N VAL A 407 14.36 5.71 5.87
CA VAL A 407 13.03 5.77 5.22
C VAL A 407 12.34 7.10 5.52
N VAL A 408 12.35 7.53 6.78
CA VAL A 408 11.79 8.82 7.21
C VAL A 408 12.50 9.99 6.51
N ALA A 409 13.83 9.96 6.46
CA ALA A 409 14.62 11.02 5.84
C ALA A 409 14.28 11.16 4.34
N VAL A 410 14.19 10.05 3.63
CA VAL A 410 13.89 10.05 2.18
C VAL A 410 12.43 10.42 1.89
N ASN A 411 11.47 9.97 2.70
CA ASN A 411 10.07 10.38 2.57
C ASN A 411 9.91 11.89 2.74
N ARG A 412 10.57 12.47 3.75
CA ARG A 412 10.57 13.92 4.00
C ARG A 412 11.31 14.68 2.89
N PHE A 413 12.41 14.12 2.38
CA PHE A 413 13.08 14.67 1.21
C PHE A 413 12.13 14.73 0.02
N ARG A 414 11.41 13.65 -0.30
CA ARG A 414 10.43 13.62 -1.39
C ARG A 414 9.38 14.74 -1.23
N ASN A 415 8.76 14.86 -0.07
CA ASN A 415 7.78 15.91 0.19
C ASN A 415 8.37 17.32 0.00
N ALA A 416 9.60 17.55 0.50
CA ALA A 416 10.27 18.85 0.39
C ALA A 416 10.70 19.19 -1.05
N MET A 417 10.88 18.18 -1.91
CA MET A 417 11.36 18.33 -3.30
C MET A 417 10.23 18.38 -4.34
N VAL A 418 8.98 18.49 -3.92
CA VAL A 418 7.85 18.64 -4.86
C VAL A 418 8.11 19.80 -5.83
N GLY A 419 7.87 19.55 -7.12
CA GLY A 419 8.09 20.53 -8.19
C GLY A 419 9.56 20.71 -8.62
N GLN A 420 10.54 20.10 -7.95
CA GLN A 420 11.94 20.14 -8.38
C GLN A 420 12.20 19.09 -9.47
N ASP A 421 12.98 19.49 -10.47
CA ASP A 421 13.45 18.56 -11.50
C ASP A 421 14.39 17.52 -10.92
N GLU A 422 14.53 16.37 -11.58
CA GLU A 422 15.46 15.33 -11.18
C GLU A 422 16.61 15.17 -12.16
N LYS A 423 17.75 14.74 -11.65
CA LYS A 423 18.88 14.29 -12.42
C LYS A 423 19.55 13.13 -11.69
N LEU A 424 19.71 12.03 -12.39
CA LEU A 424 20.41 10.86 -11.91
C LEU A 424 21.82 10.82 -12.55
N LEU A 425 22.81 10.45 -11.76
CA LEU A 425 24.15 10.25 -12.28
C LEU A 425 24.97 9.26 -11.45
N ASN A 426 25.93 8.64 -12.08
CA ASN A 426 26.94 7.82 -11.41
C ASN A 426 28.22 8.63 -11.25
N PRO A 427 28.66 8.93 -10.02
CA PRO A 427 29.93 9.63 -9.78
C PRO A 427 31.13 8.81 -10.27
N ASP A 428 32.15 9.48 -10.84
CA ASP A 428 33.42 8.86 -11.26
C ASP A 428 33.24 7.62 -12.17
N ASP A 429 32.18 7.60 -12.99
CA ASP A 429 31.81 6.48 -13.87
C ASP A 429 31.64 5.12 -13.15
N THR A 430 31.44 5.13 -11.83
CA THR A 430 31.16 3.90 -11.08
C THR A 430 29.68 3.53 -11.18
N ASN A 431 29.39 2.25 -11.36
CA ASN A 431 28.03 1.74 -11.28
C ASN A 431 27.61 1.34 -9.85
N LYS A 432 28.45 1.61 -8.84
CA LYS A 432 28.21 1.25 -7.45
C LYS A 432 27.53 2.36 -6.64
N VAL A 433 27.68 3.60 -7.08
CA VAL A 433 27.11 4.77 -6.40
C VAL A 433 26.16 5.48 -7.34
N LEU A 434 24.98 5.80 -6.84
CA LEU A 434 23.96 6.60 -7.53
C LEU A 434 23.74 7.90 -6.77
N LEU A 435 23.76 9.01 -7.49
CA LEU A 435 23.37 10.33 -6.98
C LEU A 435 22.07 10.75 -7.66
N ILE A 436 21.07 11.10 -6.87
CA ILE A 436 19.78 11.63 -7.35
C ILE A 436 19.66 13.07 -6.87
N GLU A 437 19.80 14.01 -7.77
CA GLU A 437 19.62 15.45 -7.50
C GLU A 437 18.16 15.86 -7.73
N ARG A 438 17.67 16.76 -6.89
CA ARG A 438 16.35 17.37 -7.04
C ARG A 438 16.52 18.89 -7.13
N GLY A 439 16.51 19.38 -8.37
CA GLY A 439 16.81 20.76 -8.70
C GLY A 439 18.15 21.21 -8.13
N THR A 440 18.15 22.40 -7.51
CA THR A 440 19.34 22.96 -6.84
C THR A 440 19.26 22.84 -5.31
N LYS A 441 18.30 22.06 -4.77
CA LYS A 441 17.93 22.12 -3.35
C LYS A 441 18.42 20.94 -2.52
N GLY A 442 18.56 19.79 -3.11
CA GLY A 442 18.96 18.60 -2.35
C GLY A 442 19.29 17.42 -3.23
N ALA A 443 19.92 16.42 -2.63
CA ALA A 443 20.26 15.19 -3.31
C ALA A 443 20.22 14.01 -2.35
N VAL A 444 20.05 12.80 -2.91
CA VAL A 444 20.19 11.54 -2.20
C VAL A 444 21.34 10.76 -2.84
N VAL A 445 22.25 10.25 -2.02
CA VAL A 445 23.37 9.42 -2.46
C VAL A 445 23.10 8.01 -1.98
N ILE A 446 23.16 7.05 -2.89
CA ILE A 446 22.97 5.63 -2.58
C ILE A 446 24.30 4.91 -2.91
N ASN A 447 24.94 4.32 -1.89
CA ASN A 447 26.09 3.47 -2.05
C ASN A 447 25.65 1.99 -2.06
N GLY A 448 25.79 1.34 -3.20
CA GLY A 448 25.47 -0.08 -3.39
C GLY A 448 26.68 -1.01 -3.20
N SER A 449 27.80 -0.51 -2.62
CA SER A 449 28.96 -1.32 -2.28
C SER A 449 29.09 -1.49 -0.77
N ASP A 450 29.91 -2.47 -0.36
CA ASP A 450 30.26 -2.69 1.05
C ASP A 450 31.44 -1.81 1.52
N GLU A 451 31.95 -0.98 0.63
CA GLU A 451 33.11 -0.11 0.90
C GLU A 451 32.67 1.35 1.03
N ASP A 452 33.33 2.10 1.88
CA ASP A 452 33.15 3.55 1.98
C ASP A 452 33.46 4.23 0.64
N TYR A 453 32.63 5.18 0.24
CA TYR A 453 32.82 5.93 -0.97
C TYR A 453 32.99 7.43 -0.68
N LYS A 454 34.14 7.98 -1.11
CA LYS A 454 34.39 9.42 -1.03
C LYS A 454 33.81 10.12 -2.24
N LEU A 455 32.64 10.72 -2.07
CA LEU A 455 31.96 11.47 -3.13
C LEU A 455 32.75 12.73 -3.51
N ASN A 456 33.12 12.83 -4.78
CA ASN A 456 33.68 14.04 -5.39
C ASN A 456 33.09 14.19 -6.79
N VAL A 457 32.02 14.98 -6.90
CA VAL A 457 31.27 15.11 -8.15
C VAL A 457 30.78 16.55 -8.34
N LYS A 458 30.70 16.98 -9.58
CA LYS A 458 30.05 18.25 -9.92
C LYS A 458 28.54 18.07 -9.84
N THR A 459 27.90 18.84 -8.98
CA THR A 459 26.45 18.81 -8.73
C THR A 459 25.74 20.01 -9.35
N SER A 460 24.41 19.92 -9.45
CA SER A 460 23.52 21.04 -9.76
C SER A 460 23.10 21.83 -8.53
N LEU A 461 23.51 21.40 -7.34
CA LEU A 461 23.15 22.04 -6.07
C LEU A 461 23.66 23.49 -6.03
N ALA A 462 22.87 24.37 -5.43
CA ALA A 462 23.30 25.74 -5.17
C ALA A 462 24.50 25.78 -4.21
N ASP A 463 25.34 26.78 -4.31
CA ASP A 463 26.43 26.97 -3.35
C ASP A 463 25.86 27.15 -1.94
N GLY A 464 26.38 26.38 -0.98
CA GLY A 464 25.88 26.44 0.37
C GLY A 464 26.32 25.27 1.26
N THR A 465 25.77 25.24 2.46
CA THR A 465 25.92 24.11 3.39
C THR A 465 24.65 23.28 3.34
N TYR A 466 24.80 21.98 3.20
CA TYR A 466 23.71 21.02 3.22
C TYR A 466 23.81 20.20 4.50
N ILE A 467 22.66 19.84 5.05
CA ILE A 467 22.56 19.05 6.28
C ILE A 467 22.26 17.62 5.88
N ASP A 468 23.09 16.69 6.36
CA ASP A 468 22.78 15.27 6.34
C ASP A 468 21.55 15.02 7.24
N ARG A 469 20.61 14.23 6.76
CA ARG A 469 19.34 13.93 7.43
C ARG A 469 19.16 12.45 7.77
N GLU A 470 20.14 11.62 7.37
CA GLU A 470 20.20 10.20 7.73
C GLU A 470 20.61 10.00 9.20
#